data_64f3ea17f476e042d04061df52b01964
#
_entry.id   64f3ea17f476e042d04061df52b01964
#
_cell.length_a   1.000
_cell.length_b   1.000
_cell.length_c   1.000
_cell.angle_alpha   90.00
_cell.angle_beta   90.00
_cell.angle_gamma   90.00
#
_symmetry.space_group_name_H-M   'P 1'
#
loop_
_entity.id
_entity.type
_entity.pdbx_description
1 polymer ?
#
loop_
_entity_poly.entity_id
_entity_poly.type
_entity_poly.pdbx_seq_one_letter_code
_entity_poly.pdbx_strand_id
1 'polypeptide(L)'
;MKILVTGGAGFIGSHTVVELQQAGYEVIVLDNLCNASEKSLQRVEAITGKKVPFYKTDILDREGLEKIFSAEKIDAVIHFAGLKAVGESVQKPWEYYENNIAGTLTLVDVMRKHGVKNIIFSSSATVYGNPAFVPITEECPKGQCTNPYGWTKSMLEQILSDIQKADPEWNVILLRYFNPIGAHKSGTIGENPNGIPNNLMPYITQVAVGKLKELGVFGNDYNTPDGTGVRDYIHVVDLAVGHVKALKKIEEKAGLKIYNLGTGVGYSVLDIVRNFEEATGVKIPYVIKDRRPGDIDACYADASLAKEELGWEAQYGIKEMCADSWRWQKNNPNGYED
;
A
#
# COMPACT_ATOMS: atom_id res chain seq x y z
N MET A 1 -19.77 7.80 8.96
CA MET A 1 -19.33 6.39 9.05
C MET A 1 -18.14 6.29 9.98
N LYS A 2 -18.08 5.19 10.75
CA LYS A 2 -16.91 4.78 11.54
C LYS A 2 -16.16 3.70 10.78
N ILE A 3 -14.89 3.96 10.49
CA ILE A 3 -14.04 3.11 9.65
C ILE A 3 -13.00 2.40 10.51
N LEU A 4 -12.96 1.08 10.45
CA LEU A 4 -11.85 0.30 10.98
C LEU A 4 -10.74 0.21 9.93
N VAL A 5 -9.55 0.67 10.28
CA VAL A 5 -8.36 0.57 9.43
C VAL A 5 -7.42 -0.49 10.01
N THR A 6 -7.36 -1.66 9.40
CA THR A 6 -6.40 -2.70 9.79
C THR A 6 -5.05 -2.44 9.14
N GLY A 7 -3.95 -2.63 9.86
CA GLY A 7 -2.63 -2.20 9.40
C GLY A 7 -2.47 -0.68 9.38
N GLY A 8 -3.28 0.02 10.19
CA GLY A 8 -3.37 1.47 10.16
C GLY A 8 -2.17 2.21 10.76
N ALA A 9 -1.29 1.52 11.49
CA ALA A 9 -0.04 2.09 11.98
C ALA A 9 1.10 2.00 10.94
N GLY A 10 0.90 1.25 9.84
CA GLY A 10 1.86 1.10 8.76
C GLY A 10 1.96 2.34 7.85
N PHE A 11 2.82 2.25 6.83
CA PHE A 11 3.11 3.35 5.91
C PHE A 11 1.84 3.89 5.22
N ILE A 12 1.15 3.05 4.43
CA ILE A 12 -0.06 3.47 3.70
C ILE A 12 -1.20 3.75 4.69
N GLY A 13 -1.35 2.89 5.72
CA GLY A 13 -2.40 3.00 6.72
C GLY A 13 -2.39 4.33 7.46
N SER A 14 -1.24 4.78 7.98
CA SER A 14 -1.13 6.03 8.73
C SER A 14 -1.46 7.26 7.88
N HIS A 15 -1.03 7.30 6.62
CA HIS A 15 -1.41 8.36 5.68
C HIS A 15 -2.91 8.32 5.36
N THR A 16 -3.48 7.12 5.20
CA THR A 16 -4.93 6.98 4.98
C THR A 16 -5.74 7.43 6.19
N VAL A 17 -5.28 7.15 7.41
CA VAL A 17 -5.93 7.66 8.64
C VAL A 17 -5.95 9.20 8.67
N VAL A 18 -4.86 9.86 8.25
CA VAL A 18 -4.84 11.33 8.14
C VAL A 18 -5.94 11.81 7.19
N GLU A 19 -5.99 11.28 5.97
CA GLU A 19 -6.94 11.72 4.94
C GLU A 19 -8.40 11.41 5.33
N LEU A 20 -8.66 10.25 5.96
CA LEU A 20 -9.98 9.90 6.48
C LEU A 20 -10.46 10.87 7.55
N GLN A 21 -9.60 11.21 8.53
CA GLN A 21 -9.94 12.14 9.59
C GLN A 21 -10.15 13.56 9.06
N GLN A 22 -9.35 14.00 8.07
CA GLN A 22 -9.53 15.29 7.40
C GLN A 22 -10.85 15.35 6.61
N ALA A 23 -11.24 14.23 5.99
CA ALA A 23 -12.53 14.09 5.30
C ALA A 23 -13.73 13.97 6.26
N GLY A 24 -13.52 13.93 7.58
CA GLY A 24 -14.57 13.92 8.59
C GLY A 24 -15.07 12.54 9.01
N TYR A 25 -14.41 11.47 8.60
CA TYR A 25 -14.73 10.11 9.08
C TYR A 25 -14.24 9.88 10.51
N GLU A 26 -14.98 9.07 11.27
CA GLU A 26 -14.50 8.49 12.51
C GLU A 26 -13.61 7.29 12.17
N VAL A 27 -12.43 7.24 12.74
CA VAL A 27 -11.44 6.19 12.43
C VAL A 27 -11.01 5.50 13.70
N ILE A 28 -10.97 4.17 13.66
CA ILE A 28 -10.29 3.33 14.63
C ILE A 28 -9.23 2.50 13.91
N VAL A 29 -8.14 2.21 14.59
CA VAL A 29 -7.00 1.47 13.99
C VAL A 29 -6.79 0.16 14.72
N LEU A 30 -6.54 -0.88 13.94
CA LEU A 30 -6.07 -2.18 14.40
C LEU A 30 -4.72 -2.48 13.73
N ASP A 31 -3.72 -2.84 14.53
CA ASP A 31 -2.39 -3.24 14.03
C ASP A 31 -1.72 -4.12 15.08
N ASN A 32 -0.96 -5.15 14.66
CA ASN A 32 -0.17 -5.98 15.59
C ASN A 32 1.24 -5.41 15.85
N LEU A 33 1.62 -4.35 15.12
CA LEU A 33 2.91 -3.68 15.17
C LEU A 33 4.12 -4.56 14.78
N CYS A 34 3.91 -5.66 14.05
CA CYS A 34 5.03 -6.51 13.61
C CYS A 34 5.97 -5.79 12.62
N ASN A 35 5.45 -4.83 11.84
CA ASN A 35 6.21 -4.02 10.90
C ASN A 35 5.74 -2.56 10.88
N ALA A 36 5.31 -2.06 12.03
CA ALA A 36 4.83 -0.70 12.21
C ALA A 36 5.19 -0.18 13.62
N SER A 37 4.98 1.10 13.86
CA SER A 37 5.20 1.72 15.16
C SER A 37 3.97 2.51 15.59
N GLU A 38 3.56 2.35 16.85
CA GLU A 38 2.48 3.15 17.45
C GLU A 38 2.78 4.66 17.41
N LYS A 39 4.07 5.05 17.36
CA LYS A 39 4.46 6.45 17.19
C LYS A 39 3.92 7.07 15.91
N SER A 40 3.67 6.28 14.86
CA SER A 40 3.04 6.78 13.64
C SER A 40 1.65 7.35 13.92
N LEU A 41 0.85 6.67 14.77
CA LEU A 41 -0.49 7.12 15.15
C LEU A 41 -0.46 8.36 16.04
N GLN A 42 0.49 8.45 16.97
CA GLN A 42 0.70 9.65 17.79
C GLN A 42 1.02 10.87 16.90
N ARG A 43 1.83 10.66 15.84
CA ARG A 43 2.14 11.71 14.87
C ARG A 43 0.96 12.04 13.96
N VAL A 44 0.11 11.06 13.63
CA VAL A 44 -1.19 11.29 12.95
C VAL A 44 -2.09 12.18 13.82
N GLU A 45 -2.21 11.89 15.12
CA GLU A 45 -2.97 12.75 16.05
C GLU A 45 -2.42 14.19 16.09
N ALA A 46 -1.09 14.35 16.08
CA ALA A 46 -0.47 15.67 16.02
C ALA A 46 -0.76 16.42 14.71
N ILE A 47 -0.83 15.72 13.58
CA ILE A 47 -1.14 16.30 12.26
C ILE A 47 -2.62 16.71 12.18
N THR A 48 -3.53 15.86 12.64
CA THR A 48 -4.97 16.03 12.44
C THR A 48 -5.68 16.78 13.59
N GLY A 49 -5.04 16.82 14.75
CA GLY A 49 -5.66 17.32 16.00
C GLY A 49 -6.76 16.39 16.55
N LYS A 50 -6.90 15.19 16.01
CA LYS A 50 -7.94 14.22 16.38
C LYS A 50 -7.32 12.95 16.96
N LYS A 51 -7.99 12.37 17.97
CA LYS A 51 -7.57 11.09 18.55
C LYS A 51 -7.76 9.94 17.56
N VAL A 52 -6.88 8.94 17.66
CA VAL A 52 -6.94 7.69 16.91
C VAL A 52 -7.07 6.53 17.90
N PRO A 53 -8.31 6.07 18.20
CA PRO A 53 -8.48 4.85 19.00
C PRO A 53 -7.71 3.69 18.36
N PHE A 54 -6.86 3.04 19.15
CA PHE A 54 -5.93 2.02 18.67
C PHE A 54 -6.11 0.71 19.42
N TYR A 55 -6.22 -0.37 18.68
CA TYR A 55 -6.28 -1.74 19.17
C TYR A 55 -5.06 -2.53 18.69
N LYS A 56 -4.15 -2.84 19.61
CA LYS A 56 -3.01 -3.72 19.31
C LYS A 56 -3.49 -5.17 19.25
N THR A 57 -3.88 -5.60 18.06
CA THR A 57 -4.50 -6.91 17.83
C THR A 57 -4.02 -7.48 16.49
N ASP A 58 -3.82 -8.79 16.42
CA ASP A 58 -3.51 -9.49 15.18
C ASP A 58 -4.80 -9.86 14.44
N ILE A 59 -4.80 -9.81 13.10
CA ILE A 59 -5.96 -10.24 12.28
C ILE A 59 -6.23 -11.74 12.38
N LEU A 60 -5.28 -12.52 12.84
CA LEU A 60 -5.46 -13.94 13.17
C LEU A 60 -6.14 -14.16 14.54
N ASP A 61 -6.12 -13.15 15.41
CA ASP A 61 -6.75 -13.23 16.75
C ASP A 61 -8.27 -12.99 16.65
N ARG A 62 -8.99 -14.07 16.43
CA ARG A 62 -10.47 -14.06 16.36
C ARG A 62 -11.13 -13.44 17.58
N GLU A 63 -10.68 -13.78 18.78
CA GLU A 63 -11.28 -13.27 20.02
C GLU A 63 -11.04 -11.77 20.18
N GLY A 64 -9.85 -11.31 19.84
CA GLY A 64 -9.52 -9.88 19.79
C GLY A 64 -10.40 -9.12 18.82
N LEU A 65 -10.58 -9.65 17.60
CA LEU A 65 -11.49 -9.06 16.60
C LEU A 65 -12.95 -9.02 17.10
N GLU A 66 -13.48 -10.12 17.63
CA GLU A 66 -14.85 -10.19 18.17
C GLU A 66 -15.09 -9.13 19.27
N LYS A 67 -14.10 -8.91 20.16
CA LYS A 67 -14.17 -7.85 21.18
C LYS A 67 -14.25 -6.46 20.57
N ILE A 68 -13.44 -6.17 19.54
CA ILE A 68 -13.43 -4.88 18.87
C ILE A 68 -14.77 -4.62 18.18
N PHE A 69 -15.26 -5.58 17.37
CA PHE A 69 -16.54 -5.44 16.67
C PHE A 69 -17.75 -5.40 17.62
N SER A 70 -17.65 -5.97 18.80
CA SER A 70 -18.68 -5.87 19.85
C SER A 70 -18.68 -4.51 20.55
N ALA A 71 -17.50 -3.92 20.73
CA ALA A 71 -17.32 -2.64 21.43
C ALA A 71 -17.57 -1.43 20.52
N GLU A 72 -17.26 -1.55 19.25
CA GLU A 72 -17.26 -0.46 18.28
C GLU A 72 -18.36 -0.67 17.23
N LYS A 73 -19.14 0.39 16.95
CA LYS A 73 -20.09 0.38 15.84
C LYS A 73 -19.35 0.68 14.54
N ILE A 74 -18.81 -0.37 13.91
CA ILE A 74 -18.05 -0.27 12.67
C ILE A 74 -19.01 -0.30 11.49
N ASP A 75 -18.87 0.65 10.55
CA ASP A 75 -19.67 0.73 9.33
C ASP A 75 -18.95 0.12 8.12
N ALA A 76 -17.60 0.24 8.08
CA ALA A 76 -16.78 -0.28 7.00
C ALA A 76 -15.35 -0.60 7.48
N VAL A 77 -14.66 -1.46 6.74
CA VAL A 77 -13.25 -1.82 6.98
C VAL A 77 -12.41 -1.41 5.79
N ILE A 78 -11.28 -0.74 6.04
CA ILE A 78 -10.18 -0.61 5.08
C ILE A 78 -9.07 -1.55 5.52
N HIS A 79 -8.77 -2.53 4.69
CA HIS A 79 -7.92 -3.66 5.07
C HIS A 79 -6.54 -3.56 4.44
N PHE A 80 -5.56 -3.03 5.20
CA PHE A 80 -4.15 -2.98 4.83
C PHE A 80 -3.31 -4.09 5.48
N ALA A 81 -3.75 -4.62 6.61
CA ALA A 81 -2.97 -5.61 7.35
C ALA A 81 -2.59 -6.79 6.45
N GLY A 82 -1.29 -7.06 6.37
CA GLY A 82 -0.74 -8.13 5.55
C GLY A 82 0.77 -7.99 5.36
N LEU A 83 1.45 -9.12 5.24
CA LEU A 83 2.86 -9.17 4.88
C LEU A 83 3.01 -8.80 3.40
N LYS A 84 3.98 -7.92 3.06
CA LYS A 84 4.05 -7.27 1.74
C LYS A 84 5.40 -7.42 1.01
N ALA A 85 6.41 -7.99 1.62
CA ALA A 85 7.74 -8.04 1.05
C ALA A 85 7.87 -9.20 0.05
N VAL A 86 7.95 -8.88 -1.26
CA VAL A 86 8.00 -9.84 -2.37
C VAL A 86 9.12 -10.87 -2.18
N GLY A 87 10.36 -10.40 -1.93
CA GLY A 87 11.52 -11.28 -1.76
C GLY A 87 11.42 -12.19 -0.53
N GLU A 88 10.89 -11.68 0.59
CA GLU A 88 10.66 -12.46 1.81
C GLU A 88 9.59 -13.53 1.58
N SER A 89 8.55 -13.24 0.80
CA SER A 89 7.46 -14.17 0.53
C SER A 89 7.96 -15.46 -0.14
N VAL A 90 9.00 -15.37 -0.96
CA VAL A 90 9.62 -16.55 -1.60
C VAL A 90 10.36 -17.43 -0.58
N GLN A 91 10.92 -16.82 0.46
CA GLN A 91 11.66 -17.52 1.51
C GLN A 91 10.75 -18.05 2.62
N LYS A 92 9.61 -17.36 2.87
CA LYS A 92 8.67 -17.65 3.95
C LYS A 92 7.22 -17.74 3.44
N PRO A 93 6.94 -18.62 2.43
CA PRO A 93 5.61 -18.68 1.82
C PRO A 93 4.49 -19.05 2.81
N TRP A 94 4.77 -19.91 3.78
CA TRP A 94 3.81 -20.32 4.79
C TRP A 94 3.29 -19.13 5.58
N GLU A 95 4.17 -18.31 6.11
CA GLU A 95 3.83 -17.12 6.91
C GLU A 95 2.99 -16.13 6.09
N TYR A 96 3.26 -16.00 4.79
CA TYR A 96 2.48 -15.15 3.90
C TYR A 96 1.08 -15.68 3.65
N TYR A 97 0.93 -16.98 3.40
CA TYR A 97 -0.40 -17.57 3.22
C TYR A 97 -1.19 -17.58 4.53
N GLU A 98 -0.58 -17.94 5.64
CA GLU A 98 -1.22 -17.93 6.95
C GLU A 98 -1.67 -16.52 7.33
N ASN A 99 -0.75 -15.56 7.35
CA ASN A 99 -1.08 -14.19 7.75
C ASN A 99 -2.08 -13.54 6.79
N ASN A 100 -1.81 -13.56 5.50
CA ASN A 100 -2.61 -12.78 4.55
C ASN A 100 -3.95 -13.44 4.26
N ILE A 101 -3.99 -14.76 4.01
CA ILE A 101 -5.24 -15.44 3.64
C ILE A 101 -6.04 -15.81 4.89
N ALA A 102 -5.46 -16.57 5.83
CA ALA A 102 -6.20 -16.99 7.01
C ALA A 102 -6.59 -15.79 7.88
N GLY A 103 -5.70 -14.79 8.02
CA GLY A 103 -6.01 -13.55 8.74
C GLY A 103 -7.16 -12.78 8.10
N THR A 104 -7.16 -12.60 6.77
CA THR A 104 -8.28 -11.93 6.07
C THR A 104 -9.58 -12.73 6.19
N LEU A 105 -9.54 -14.06 6.07
CA LEU A 105 -10.73 -14.91 6.27
C LEU A 105 -11.28 -14.80 7.70
N THR A 106 -10.41 -14.73 8.70
CA THR A 106 -10.81 -14.52 10.09
C THR A 106 -11.50 -13.18 10.28
N LEU A 107 -10.92 -12.09 9.71
CA LEU A 107 -11.52 -10.75 9.75
C LEU A 107 -12.89 -10.73 9.07
N VAL A 108 -12.99 -11.28 7.86
CA VAL A 108 -14.25 -11.29 7.08
C VAL A 108 -15.33 -12.12 7.76
N ASP A 109 -14.99 -13.23 8.41
CA ASP A 109 -15.96 -14.01 9.19
C ASP A 109 -16.50 -13.23 10.39
N VAL A 110 -15.64 -12.51 11.12
CA VAL A 110 -16.06 -11.63 12.21
C VAL A 110 -16.92 -10.48 11.68
N MET A 111 -16.51 -9.82 10.59
CA MET A 111 -17.32 -8.79 9.92
C MET A 111 -18.72 -9.30 9.61
N ARG A 112 -18.82 -10.47 8.97
CA ARG A 112 -20.09 -11.10 8.61
C ARG A 112 -20.99 -11.34 9.82
N LYS A 113 -20.44 -11.86 10.93
CA LYS A 113 -21.18 -12.13 12.17
C LYS A 113 -21.73 -10.87 12.83
N HIS A 114 -21.01 -9.76 12.70
CA HIS A 114 -21.43 -8.45 13.22
C HIS A 114 -22.23 -7.60 12.21
N GLY A 115 -22.59 -8.18 11.05
CA GLY A 115 -23.37 -7.47 10.02
C GLY A 115 -22.61 -6.38 9.29
N VAL A 116 -21.27 -6.32 9.39
CA VAL A 116 -20.42 -5.37 8.67
C VAL A 116 -20.04 -5.99 7.32
N LYS A 117 -20.65 -5.50 6.24
CA LYS A 117 -20.50 -6.06 4.89
C LYS A 117 -19.83 -5.09 3.90
N ASN A 118 -19.05 -4.14 4.41
CA ASN A 118 -18.40 -3.10 3.62
C ASN A 118 -16.88 -3.21 3.81
N ILE A 119 -16.16 -3.53 2.73
CA ILE A 119 -14.70 -3.65 2.76
C ILE A 119 -14.03 -3.00 1.57
N ILE A 120 -12.99 -2.21 1.84
CA ILE A 120 -12.00 -1.76 0.85
C ILE A 120 -10.74 -2.57 1.08
N PHE A 121 -10.33 -3.34 0.08
CA PHE A 121 -9.20 -4.24 0.16
C PHE A 121 -7.97 -3.69 -0.55
N SER A 122 -6.86 -3.67 0.15
CA SER A 122 -5.52 -3.37 -0.37
C SER A 122 -5.05 -4.49 -1.28
N SER A 123 -5.35 -4.40 -2.58
CA SER A 123 -4.79 -5.28 -3.58
C SER A 123 -3.50 -4.69 -4.17
N SER A 124 -2.96 -5.27 -5.21
CA SER A 124 -1.67 -4.90 -5.78
C SER A 124 -1.62 -5.18 -7.27
N ALA A 125 -0.88 -4.37 -8.02
CA ALA A 125 -0.57 -4.64 -9.42
C ALA A 125 0.15 -5.98 -9.64
N THR A 126 0.71 -6.59 -8.59
CA THR A 126 1.30 -7.94 -8.68
C THR A 126 0.31 -9.03 -9.10
N VAL A 127 -1.00 -8.80 -8.98
CA VAL A 127 -2.04 -9.73 -9.45
C VAL A 127 -2.05 -9.90 -10.97
N TYR A 128 -1.49 -8.93 -11.71
CA TYR A 128 -1.36 -9.00 -13.15
C TYR A 128 -0.20 -9.90 -13.61
N GLY A 129 0.73 -10.24 -12.69
CA GLY A 129 1.92 -11.02 -13.01
C GLY A 129 2.77 -10.34 -14.09
N ASN A 130 3.04 -11.06 -15.21
CA ASN A 130 3.56 -10.44 -16.43
C ASN A 130 2.36 -9.92 -17.23
N PRO A 131 2.09 -8.60 -17.26
CA PRO A 131 0.86 -8.07 -17.83
C PRO A 131 0.81 -8.29 -19.34
N ALA A 132 -0.39 -8.57 -19.85
CA ALA A 132 -0.60 -8.81 -21.27
C ALA A 132 -0.35 -7.53 -22.12
N PHE A 133 -0.50 -6.36 -21.51
CA PHE A 133 -0.26 -5.05 -22.13
C PHE A 133 0.01 -3.98 -21.08
N VAL A 134 0.64 -2.92 -21.50
CA VAL A 134 0.84 -1.67 -20.74
C VAL A 134 0.47 -0.47 -21.62
N PRO A 135 -0.16 0.59 -21.09
CA PRO A 135 -0.65 0.77 -19.70
C PRO A 135 -1.67 -0.30 -19.29
N ILE A 136 -1.66 -0.69 -18.01
CA ILE A 136 -2.49 -1.77 -17.48
C ILE A 136 -3.85 -1.22 -17.07
N THR A 137 -4.93 -1.66 -17.72
CA THR A 137 -6.31 -1.41 -17.29
C THR A 137 -6.82 -2.52 -16.37
N GLU A 138 -7.96 -2.32 -15.70
CA GLU A 138 -8.59 -3.34 -14.86
C GLU A 138 -9.08 -4.56 -15.67
N GLU A 139 -9.27 -4.41 -16.97
CA GLU A 139 -9.62 -5.49 -17.91
C GLU A 139 -8.43 -6.41 -18.25
N CYS A 140 -7.19 -5.95 -17.95
CA CYS A 140 -6.04 -6.81 -18.12
C CYS A 140 -6.21 -8.09 -17.30
N PRO A 141 -6.10 -9.27 -17.93
CA PRO A 141 -6.28 -10.52 -17.22
C PRO A 141 -5.31 -10.64 -16.05
N LYS A 142 -5.80 -11.18 -14.91
CA LYS A 142 -4.89 -11.60 -13.85
C LYS A 142 -3.97 -12.67 -14.40
N GLY A 143 -2.66 -12.43 -14.28
CA GLY A 143 -1.62 -13.36 -14.76
C GLY A 143 -1.20 -14.37 -13.71
N GLN A 144 -0.21 -15.20 -14.08
CA GLN A 144 0.48 -16.00 -13.09
C GLN A 144 1.35 -15.11 -12.23
N CYS A 145 1.03 -15.04 -10.93
CA CYS A 145 1.86 -14.29 -9.99
C CYS A 145 3.24 -14.97 -9.87
N THR A 146 4.28 -14.15 -9.83
CA THR A 146 5.67 -14.64 -9.81
C THR A 146 6.18 -14.94 -8.40
N ASN A 147 5.37 -14.68 -7.36
CA ASN A 147 5.76 -14.84 -5.96
C ASN A 147 4.53 -15.08 -5.05
N PRO A 148 4.75 -15.65 -3.84
CA PRO A 148 3.66 -15.94 -2.90
C PRO A 148 2.88 -14.70 -2.45
N TYR A 149 3.52 -13.54 -2.26
CA TYR A 149 2.80 -12.31 -1.94
C TYR A 149 1.75 -11.96 -3.01
N GLY A 150 2.14 -11.96 -4.28
CA GLY A 150 1.22 -11.72 -5.40
C GLY A 150 0.07 -12.73 -5.41
N TRP A 151 0.37 -14.01 -5.17
CA TRP A 151 -0.65 -15.04 -5.07
C TRP A 151 -1.62 -14.79 -3.91
N THR A 152 -1.15 -14.34 -2.72
CA THR A 152 -2.09 -14.01 -1.63
C THR A 152 -3.07 -12.91 -2.04
N LYS A 153 -2.60 -11.87 -2.75
CA LYS A 153 -3.48 -10.78 -3.23
C LYS A 153 -4.46 -11.28 -4.29
N SER A 154 -3.99 -12.06 -5.27
CA SER A 154 -4.84 -12.61 -6.33
C SER A 154 -5.92 -13.56 -5.79
N MET A 155 -5.56 -14.44 -4.84
CA MET A 155 -6.51 -15.35 -4.19
C MET A 155 -7.53 -14.58 -3.35
N LEU A 156 -7.11 -13.56 -2.59
CA LEU A 156 -8.01 -12.75 -1.77
C LEU A 156 -8.98 -11.93 -2.62
N GLU A 157 -8.57 -11.40 -3.77
CA GLU A 157 -9.50 -10.80 -4.73
C GLU A 157 -10.58 -11.79 -5.17
N GLN A 158 -10.20 -13.05 -5.47
CA GLN A 158 -11.15 -14.08 -5.85
C GLN A 158 -12.10 -14.43 -4.70
N ILE A 159 -11.56 -14.64 -3.49
CA ILE A 159 -12.35 -14.97 -2.29
C ILE A 159 -13.38 -13.87 -2.00
N LEU A 160 -12.95 -12.60 -1.98
CA LEU A 160 -13.85 -11.47 -1.71
C LEU A 160 -14.90 -11.29 -2.81
N SER A 161 -14.54 -11.55 -4.06
CA SER A 161 -15.49 -11.52 -5.20
C SER A 161 -16.54 -12.62 -5.07
N ASP A 162 -16.15 -13.84 -4.68
CA ASP A 162 -17.07 -14.95 -4.50
C ASP A 162 -18.02 -14.72 -3.30
N ILE A 163 -17.50 -14.12 -2.21
CA ILE A 163 -18.31 -13.71 -1.06
C ILE A 163 -19.37 -12.68 -1.47
N GLN A 164 -18.99 -11.66 -2.22
CA GLN A 164 -19.93 -10.64 -2.72
C GLN A 164 -20.95 -11.23 -3.68
N LYS A 165 -20.55 -12.14 -4.56
CA LYS A 165 -21.45 -12.83 -5.48
C LYS A 165 -22.47 -13.72 -4.75
N ALA A 166 -22.06 -14.38 -3.67
CA ALA A 166 -22.92 -15.23 -2.85
C ALA A 166 -23.90 -14.43 -1.97
N ASP A 167 -23.49 -13.24 -1.53
CA ASP A 167 -24.28 -12.34 -0.71
C ASP A 167 -24.17 -10.90 -1.25
N PRO A 168 -25.13 -10.47 -2.08
CA PRO A 168 -25.10 -9.15 -2.74
C PRO A 168 -25.18 -7.94 -1.78
N GLU A 169 -25.40 -8.15 -0.48
CA GLU A 169 -25.33 -7.06 0.49
C GLU A 169 -23.88 -6.62 0.78
N TRP A 170 -22.90 -7.45 0.42
CA TRP A 170 -21.50 -7.05 0.50
C TRP A 170 -21.14 -5.99 -0.52
N ASN A 171 -20.42 -4.98 -0.05
CA ASN A 171 -19.77 -3.99 -0.90
C ASN A 171 -18.26 -4.21 -0.77
N VAL A 172 -17.64 -4.64 -1.85
CA VAL A 172 -16.21 -4.99 -1.92
C VAL A 172 -15.55 -4.09 -2.94
N ILE A 173 -14.62 -3.27 -2.48
CA ILE A 173 -13.81 -2.42 -3.36
C ILE A 173 -12.37 -2.93 -3.34
N LEU A 174 -11.88 -3.39 -4.47
CA LEU A 174 -10.51 -3.87 -4.65
C LEU A 174 -9.66 -2.76 -5.26
N LEU A 175 -8.66 -2.27 -4.52
CA LEU A 175 -7.77 -1.23 -5.00
C LEU A 175 -6.41 -1.85 -5.34
N ARG A 176 -6.06 -1.89 -6.62
CA ARG A 176 -4.78 -2.42 -7.12
C ARG A 176 -3.74 -1.31 -7.15
N TYR A 177 -2.86 -1.32 -6.15
CA TYR A 177 -1.79 -0.33 -6.04
C TYR A 177 -0.63 -0.65 -6.95
N PHE A 178 -0.03 0.41 -7.49
CA PHE A 178 1.30 0.35 -8.06
C PHE A 178 2.34 0.62 -6.96
N ASN A 179 3.39 1.38 -7.17
CA ASN A 179 4.49 1.50 -6.20
C ASN A 179 4.35 2.77 -5.35
N PRO A 180 3.79 2.70 -4.12
CA PRO A 180 3.66 3.88 -3.29
C PRO A 180 5.02 4.33 -2.75
N ILE A 181 5.31 5.62 -2.91
CA ILE A 181 6.46 6.35 -2.38
C ILE A 181 6.04 7.73 -1.88
N GLY A 182 6.96 8.54 -1.42
CA GLY A 182 6.63 9.83 -0.82
C GLY A 182 6.44 9.73 0.69
N ALA A 183 5.99 10.80 1.27
CA ALA A 183 5.65 10.90 2.68
C ALA A 183 4.70 12.08 2.89
N HIS A 184 4.10 12.22 4.07
CA HIS A 184 3.29 13.39 4.37
C HIS A 184 4.15 14.67 4.37
N LYS A 185 3.60 15.75 3.85
CA LYS A 185 4.31 17.06 3.71
C LYS A 185 4.89 17.61 5.01
N SER A 186 4.40 17.19 6.17
CA SER A 186 4.97 17.57 7.47
C SER A 186 6.37 16.99 7.71
N GLY A 187 6.73 15.88 7.02
CA GLY A 187 7.94 15.12 7.28
C GLY A 187 7.95 14.38 8.62
N THR A 188 6.77 14.15 9.23
CA THR A 188 6.65 13.47 10.53
C THR A 188 6.16 12.03 10.42
N ILE A 189 5.48 11.66 9.33
CA ILE A 189 5.12 10.27 9.00
C ILE A 189 5.63 9.91 7.62
N GLY A 190 6.07 8.66 7.45
CA GLY A 190 6.64 8.14 6.21
C GLY A 190 6.92 6.63 6.29
N GLU A 191 7.57 6.07 5.28
CA GLU A 191 7.92 4.66 5.24
C GLU A 191 9.13 4.38 6.15
N ASN A 192 8.94 3.52 7.15
CA ASN A 192 9.98 3.09 8.09
C ASN A 192 10.03 1.55 8.16
N PRO A 193 10.67 0.90 7.19
CA PRO A 193 10.78 -0.56 7.19
C PRO A 193 11.71 -1.07 8.28
N ASN A 194 11.37 -2.20 8.89
CA ASN A 194 12.26 -2.89 9.81
C ASN A 194 13.42 -3.53 9.03
N GLY A 195 14.65 -3.29 9.46
CA GLY A 195 15.86 -3.82 8.82
C GLY A 195 16.20 -3.17 7.47
N ILE A 196 16.81 -3.95 6.56
CA ILE A 196 17.21 -3.47 5.24
C ILE A 196 15.96 -3.32 4.36
N PRO A 197 15.72 -2.14 3.74
CA PRO A 197 14.55 -1.93 2.90
C PRO A 197 14.51 -2.85 1.67
N ASN A 198 13.32 -3.38 1.39
CA ASN A 198 13.07 -4.12 0.15
C ASN A 198 12.59 -3.21 -0.99
N ASN A 199 11.99 -2.06 -0.67
CA ASN A 199 11.50 -1.09 -1.63
C ASN A 199 12.59 -0.09 -2.03
N LEU A 200 12.52 0.41 -3.28
CA LEU A 200 13.52 1.29 -3.87
C LEU A 200 13.69 2.60 -3.09
N MET A 201 12.60 3.34 -2.84
CA MET A 201 12.70 4.68 -2.25
C MET A 201 13.27 4.68 -0.82
N PRO A 202 12.82 3.84 0.12
CA PRO A 202 13.43 3.80 1.45
C PRO A 202 14.88 3.31 1.40
N TYR A 203 15.27 2.49 0.41
CA TYR A 203 16.67 2.12 0.21
C TYR A 203 17.50 3.35 -0.22
N ILE A 204 17.02 4.10 -1.22
CA ILE A 204 17.65 5.35 -1.69
C ILE A 204 17.83 6.33 -0.54
N THR A 205 16.78 6.56 0.26
CA THR A 205 16.83 7.52 1.37
C THR A 205 17.80 7.07 2.49
N GLN A 206 17.92 5.76 2.74
CA GLN A 206 18.93 5.23 3.67
C GLN A 206 20.37 5.34 3.13
N VAL A 207 20.57 5.25 1.83
CA VAL A 207 21.87 5.58 1.20
C VAL A 207 22.15 7.08 1.36
N ALA A 208 21.16 7.92 1.11
CA ALA A 208 21.29 9.38 1.20
C ALA A 208 21.66 9.89 2.60
N VAL A 209 21.19 9.23 3.68
CA VAL A 209 21.59 9.56 5.07
C VAL A 209 22.83 8.80 5.54
N GLY A 210 23.46 8.00 4.67
CA GLY A 210 24.69 7.27 4.99
C GLY A 210 24.52 6.00 5.82
N LYS A 211 23.29 5.49 6.00
CA LYS A 211 23.04 4.20 6.66
C LYS A 211 23.44 3.01 5.78
N LEU A 212 23.28 3.14 4.48
CA LEU A 212 23.69 2.17 3.48
C LEU A 212 24.75 2.79 2.58
N LYS A 213 25.70 1.96 2.13
CA LYS A 213 26.86 2.43 1.35
C LYS A 213 26.46 2.87 -0.06
N GLU A 214 25.66 2.07 -0.74
CA GLU A 214 25.33 2.24 -2.14
C GLU A 214 24.04 1.52 -2.49
N LEU A 215 23.33 1.94 -3.53
CA LEU A 215 22.14 1.30 -4.06
C LEU A 215 22.52 0.15 -5.00
N GLY A 216 21.93 -1.03 -4.82
CA GLY A 216 21.94 -2.10 -5.80
C GLY A 216 20.85 -1.89 -6.86
N VAL A 217 21.22 -1.70 -8.13
CA VAL A 217 20.33 -1.65 -9.28
C VAL A 217 20.29 -3.03 -9.91
N PHE A 218 19.16 -3.72 -9.86
CA PHE A 218 19.01 -5.12 -10.28
C PHE A 218 18.63 -5.22 -11.75
N GLY A 219 19.61 -5.61 -12.59
CA GLY A 219 19.50 -5.71 -14.04
C GLY A 219 19.71 -4.35 -14.74
N ASN A 220 20.36 -4.41 -15.91
CA ASN A 220 20.54 -3.29 -16.83
C ASN A 220 20.31 -3.71 -18.29
N ASP A 221 19.64 -4.83 -18.49
CA ASP A 221 19.40 -5.50 -19.78
C ASP A 221 17.90 -5.76 -20.02
N TYR A 222 17.01 -5.06 -19.28
CA TYR A 222 15.57 -5.06 -19.55
C TYR A 222 15.26 -4.33 -20.87
N ASN A 223 14.18 -4.74 -21.52
CA ASN A 223 13.70 -4.05 -22.72
C ASN A 223 13.02 -2.72 -22.36
N THR A 224 13.81 -1.77 -21.88
CA THR A 224 13.42 -0.44 -21.42
C THR A 224 14.44 0.60 -21.88
N PRO A 225 14.14 1.91 -21.85
CA PRO A 225 15.02 2.94 -22.41
C PRO A 225 16.44 2.97 -21.83
N ASP A 226 16.64 2.64 -20.56
CA ASP A 226 17.94 2.64 -19.89
C ASP A 226 18.36 1.24 -19.39
N GLY A 227 17.61 0.23 -19.78
CA GLY A 227 17.86 -1.16 -19.42
C GLY A 227 17.47 -1.54 -18.00
N THR A 228 16.95 -0.61 -17.18
CA THR A 228 16.48 -0.90 -15.82
C THR A 228 14.95 -1.03 -15.77
N GLY A 229 14.42 -1.76 -14.78
CA GLY A 229 12.99 -2.03 -14.69
C GLY A 229 12.16 -0.76 -14.51
N VAL A 230 11.01 -0.68 -15.22
CA VAL A 230 10.10 0.46 -15.20
C VAL A 230 8.88 0.17 -14.33
N ARG A 231 8.56 1.09 -13.43
CA ARG A 231 7.40 0.99 -12.52
C ARG A 231 6.63 2.32 -12.48
N ASP A 232 5.35 2.22 -12.17
CA ASP A 232 4.52 3.36 -11.84
C ASP A 232 4.67 3.66 -10.35
N TYR A 233 5.17 4.86 -10.04
CA TYR A 233 5.30 5.33 -8.67
C TYR A 233 4.20 6.31 -8.35
N ILE A 234 3.48 6.07 -7.27
CA ILE A 234 2.38 6.91 -6.81
C ILE A 234 2.71 7.53 -5.45
N HIS A 235 2.36 8.79 -5.26
CA HIS A 235 2.52 9.43 -3.96
C HIS A 235 1.58 8.79 -2.93
N VAL A 236 2.11 8.45 -1.75
CA VAL A 236 1.32 7.78 -0.69
C VAL A 236 0.09 8.59 -0.26
N VAL A 237 0.14 9.92 -0.34
CA VAL A 237 -1.02 10.79 -0.05
C VAL A 237 -2.08 10.66 -1.15
N ASP A 238 -1.70 10.62 -2.43
CA ASP A 238 -2.64 10.36 -3.53
C ASP A 238 -3.32 8.99 -3.36
N LEU A 239 -2.53 7.98 -2.99
CA LEU A 239 -3.05 6.65 -2.70
C LEU A 239 -4.03 6.69 -1.53
N ALA A 240 -3.71 7.39 -0.44
CA ALA A 240 -4.59 7.57 0.71
C ALA A 240 -5.91 8.27 0.33
N VAL A 241 -5.84 9.33 -0.47
CA VAL A 241 -7.02 10.01 -1.03
C VAL A 241 -7.85 9.06 -1.89
N GLY A 242 -7.22 8.15 -2.63
CA GLY A 242 -7.91 7.11 -3.40
C GLY A 242 -8.83 6.23 -2.53
N HIS A 243 -8.38 5.89 -1.31
CA HIS A 243 -9.22 5.14 -0.34
C HIS A 243 -10.41 5.95 0.16
N VAL A 244 -10.19 7.24 0.44
CA VAL A 244 -11.29 8.15 0.83
C VAL A 244 -12.32 8.25 -0.28
N LYS A 245 -11.88 8.38 -1.53
CA LYS A 245 -12.78 8.43 -2.70
C LYS A 245 -13.52 7.10 -2.92
N ALA A 246 -12.86 5.97 -2.66
CA ALA A 246 -13.47 4.65 -2.78
C ALA A 246 -14.60 4.41 -1.76
N LEU A 247 -14.60 5.06 -0.59
CA LEU A 247 -15.71 5.00 0.37
C LEU A 247 -17.04 5.47 -0.23
N LYS A 248 -17.00 6.37 -1.21
CA LYS A 248 -18.20 6.78 -1.94
C LYS A 248 -18.92 5.60 -2.60
N LYS A 249 -18.16 4.63 -3.13
CA LYS A 249 -18.75 3.40 -3.72
C LYS A 249 -19.36 2.49 -2.66
N ILE A 250 -18.84 2.50 -1.45
CA ILE A 250 -19.47 1.85 -0.29
C ILE A 250 -20.82 2.51 0.04
N GLU A 251 -20.88 3.85 0.08
CA GLU A 251 -22.11 4.61 0.34
C GLU A 251 -23.16 4.40 -0.76
N GLU A 252 -22.72 4.28 -2.02
CA GLU A 252 -23.56 3.99 -3.19
C GLU A 252 -24.05 2.53 -3.22
N LYS A 253 -23.54 1.64 -2.35
CA LYS A 253 -23.79 0.19 -2.37
C LYS A 253 -23.45 -0.44 -3.72
N ALA A 254 -22.30 -0.10 -4.28
CA ALA A 254 -21.93 -0.43 -5.65
C ALA A 254 -21.57 -1.92 -5.86
N GLY A 255 -21.64 -2.76 -4.82
CA GLY A 255 -21.27 -4.18 -4.89
C GLY A 255 -19.76 -4.37 -5.06
N LEU A 256 -19.35 -5.20 -6.04
CA LEU A 256 -17.95 -5.41 -6.36
C LEU A 256 -17.43 -4.37 -7.35
N LYS A 257 -16.37 -3.67 -6.96
CA LYS A 257 -15.65 -2.73 -7.84
C LYS A 257 -14.15 -2.95 -7.73
N ILE A 258 -13.45 -2.74 -8.83
CA ILE A 258 -11.99 -2.89 -8.93
C ILE A 258 -11.43 -1.63 -9.56
N TYR A 259 -10.37 -1.05 -8.99
CA TYR A 259 -9.71 0.14 -9.53
C TYR A 259 -8.19 0.03 -9.43
N ASN A 260 -7.52 0.42 -10.50
CA ASN A 260 -6.09 0.68 -10.48
C ASN A 260 -5.81 2.07 -9.87
N LEU A 261 -4.88 2.13 -8.94
CA LEU A 261 -4.38 3.38 -8.37
C LEU A 261 -2.90 3.54 -8.71
N GLY A 262 -2.64 4.31 -9.75
CA GLY A 262 -1.32 4.65 -10.27
C GLY A 262 -1.36 6.02 -10.93
N THR A 263 -0.22 6.49 -11.40
CA THR A 263 -0.09 7.78 -12.10
C THR A 263 -0.25 7.67 -13.61
N GLY A 264 -0.10 6.46 -14.15
CA GLY A 264 -0.04 6.21 -15.59
C GLY A 264 1.34 6.53 -16.20
N VAL A 265 2.32 6.89 -15.36
CA VAL A 265 3.67 7.22 -15.83
C VAL A 265 4.66 6.18 -15.32
N GLY A 266 5.39 5.54 -16.25
CA GLY A 266 6.45 4.61 -15.90
C GLY A 266 7.78 5.33 -15.72
N TYR A 267 8.46 5.07 -14.59
CA TYR A 267 9.82 5.53 -14.32
C TYR A 267 10.74 4.33 -14.14
N SER A 268 11.91 4.39 -14.75
CA SER A 268 12.96 3.41 -14.54
C SER A 268 13.63 3.57 -13.16
N VAL A 269 14.38 2.58 -12.72
CA VAL A 269 15.15 2.70 -11.46
C VAL A 269 16.13 3.87 -11.54
N LEU A 270 16.81 4.06 -12.68
CA LEU A 270 17.74 5.18 -12.86
C LEU A 270 17.02 6.53 -13.01
N ASP A 271 15.78 6.57 -13.54
CA ASP A 271 14.94 7.77 -13.50
C ASP A 271 14.67 8.20 -12.05
N ILE A 272 14.34 7.25 -11.17
CA ILE A 272 14.11 7.57 -9.77
C ILE A 272 15.38 8.11 -9.11
N VAL A 273 16.53 7.52 -9.37
CA VAL A 273 17.81 8.02 -8.85
C VAL A 273 18.06 9.46 -9.32
N ARG A 274 17.92 9.71 -10.63
CA ARG A 274 18.11 11.08 -11.20
C ARG A 274 17.15 12.10 -10.59
N ASN A 275 15.85 11.78 -10.54
CA ASN A 275 14.85 12.69 -9.97
C ASN A 275 15.08 12.92 -8.46
N PHE A 276 15.52 11.90 -7.72
CA PHE A 276 15.87 12.06 -6.30
C PHE A 276 17.08 13.00 -6.15
N GLU A 277 18.14 12.82 -6.93
CA GLU A 277 19.32 13.68 -6.90
C GLU A 277 18.97 15.12 -7.25
N GLU A 278 18.14 15.33 -8.30
CA GLU A 278 17.68 16.66 -8.70
C GLU A 278 16.83 17.34 -7.62
N ALA A 279 15.89 16.61 -7.02
CA ALA A 279 14.97 17.15 -6.01
C ALA A 279 15.65 17.47 -4.68
N THR A 280 16.74 16.75 -4.33
CA THR A 280 17.34 16.79 -2.99
C THR A 280 18.75 17.39 -2.96
N GLY A 281 19.44 17.40 -4.09
CA GLY A 281 20.87 17.76 -4.19
C GLY A 281 21.83 16.70 -3.64
N VAL A 282 21.30 15.52 -3.24
CA VAL A 282 22.12 14.43 -2.65
C VAL A 282 22.44 13.39 -3.69
N LYS A 283 23.72 13.09 -3.89
CA LYS A 283 24.17 12.04 -4.81
C LYS A 283 23.96 10.64 -4.24
N ILE A 284 23.49 9.72 -5.09
CA ILE A 284 23.20 8.33 -4.73
C ILE A 284 24.17 7.41 -5.47
N PRO A 285 25.24 6.93 -4.80
CA PRO A 285 26.11 5.92 -5.38
C PRO A 285 25.32 4.62 -5.61
N TYR A 286 25.52 3.99 -6.78
CA TYR A 286 24.90 2.72 -7.09
C TYR A 286 25.82 1.77 -7.83
N VAL A 287 25.48 0.48 -7.77
CA VAL A 287 26.13 -0.60 -8.53
C VAL A 287 25.07 -1.44 -9.24
N ILE A 288 25.39 -1.85 -10.46
CA ILE A 288 24.56 -2.79 -11.20
C ILE A 288 24.75 -4.20 -10.65
N LYS A 289 23.66 -4.91 -10.43
CA LYS A 289 23.61 -6.29 -9.98
C LYS A 289 22.81 -7.14 -10.96
N ASP A 290 22.90 -8.47 -10.86
CA ASP A 290 22.10 -9.39 -11.62
C ASP A 290 20.59 -9.16 -11.38
N ARG A 291 19.75 -9.51 -12.37
CA ARG A 291 18.28 -9.42 -12.23
C ARG A 291 17.79 -10.21 -11.03
N ARG A 292 16.79 -9.69 -10.34
CA ARG A 292 16.07 -10.48 -9.34
C ARG A 292 15.10 -11.43 -10.05
N PRO A 293 14.98 -12.69 -9.58
CA PRO A 293 13.96 -13.59 -10.09
C PRO A 293 12.55 -13.01 -9.99
N GLY A 294 11.79 -13.08 -11.09
CA GLY A 294 10.41 -12.61 -11.12
C GLY A 294 10.21 -11.11 -11.39
N ASP A 295 11.29 -10.33 -11.59
CA ASP A 295 11.15 -8.96 -12.06
C ASP A 295 10.77 -8.91 -13.55
N ILE A 296 9.88 -7.99 -13.92
CA ILE A 296 9.38 -7.76 -15.27
C ILE A 296 9.89 -6.40 -15.80
N ASP A 297 9.91 -6.27 -17.13
CA ASP A 297 10.46 -5.07 -17.80
C ASP A 297 9.70 -3.79 -17.41
N ALA A 298 8.36 -3.80 -17.53
CA ALA A 298 7.54 -2.61 -17.26
C ALA A 298 6.20 -2.96 -16.61
N CYS A 299 5.78 -2.11 -15.66
CA CYS A 299 4.48 -2.22 -15.00
C CYS A 299 4.00 -0.82 -14.62
N TYR A 300 3.03 -0.27 -15.38
CA TYR A 300 2.40 1.03 -15.09
C TYR A 300 0.93 1.02 -15.47
N ALA A 301 0.15 1.83 -14.75
CA ALA A 301 -1.31 1.83 -14.78
C ALA A 301 -1.91 2.58 -15.97
N ASP A 302 -3.13 2.19 -16.32
CA ASP A 302 -4.15 3.12 -16.75
C ASP A 302 -5.14 3.28 -15.58
N ALA A 303 -5.25 4.50 -15.05
CA ALA A 303 -6.14 4.83 -13.92
C ALA A 303 -7.41 5.59 -14.39
N SER A 304 -7.76 5.52 -15.66
CA SER A 304 -8.89 6.23 -16.25
C SER A 304 -10.22 5.86 -15.57
N LEU A 305 -10.40 4.58 -15.20
CA LEU A 305 -11.60 4.13 -14.52
C LEU A 305 -11.75 4.74 -13.12
N ALA A 306 -10.65 4.87 -12.37
CA ALA A 306 -10.66 5.54 -11.07
C ALA A 306 -10.98 7.05 -11.23
N LYS A 307 -10.48 7.69 -12.27
CA LYS A 307 -10.83 9.08 -12.59
C LYS A 307 -12.31 9.24 -12.92
N GLU A 308 -12.86 8.38 -13.75
CA GLU A 308 -14.26 8.42 -14.20
C GLU A 308 -15.24 8.11 -13.05
N GLU A 309 -15.04 7.00 -12.34
CA GLU A 309 -16.00 6.51 -11.35
C GLU A 309 -15.81 7.06 -9.94
N LEU A 310 -14.56 7.38 -9.53
CA LEU A 310 -14.24 7.91 -8.19
C LEU A 310 -14.01 9.42 -8.19
N GLY A 311 -13.79 10.04 -9.35
CA GLY A 311 -13.29 11.41 -9.45
C GLY A 311 -11.91 11.53 -8.81
N TRP A 312 -11.09 10.48 -8.94
CA TRP A 312 -9.75 10.42 -8.39
C TRP A 312 -8.69 10.45 -9.49
N GLU A 313 -7.65 11.25 -9.28
CA GLU A 313 -6.49 11.35 -10.14
C GLU A 313 -5.28 11.70 -9.28
N ALA A 314 -4.12 11.09 -9.54
CA ALA A 314 -2.89 11.42 -8.85
C ALA A 314 -2.48 12.88 -9.12
N GLN A 315 -2.13 13.62 -8.08
CA GLN A 315 -1.82 15.05 -8.12
C GLN A 315 -0.32 15.35 -7.97
N TYR A 316 0.42 14.45 -7.30
CA TYR A 316 1.84 14.65 -7.01
C TYR A 316 2.70 14.01 -8.09
N GLY A 317 3.71 14.75 -8.56
CA GLY A 317 4.71 14.27 -9.50
C GLY A 317 5.90 13.61 -8.79
N ILE A 318 6.81 13.05 -9.61
CA ILE A 318 7.98 12.33 -9.10
C ILE A 318 8.91 13.21 -8.26
N LYS A 319 9.00 14.52 -8.56
CA LYS A 319 9.84 15.45 -7.80
C LYS A 319 9.33 15.67 -6.39
N GLU A 320 8.02 15.84 -6.23
CA GLU A 320 7.37 15.93 -4.92
C GLU A 320 7.51 14.60 -4.14
N MET A 321 7.31 13.48 -4.81
CA MET A 321 7.49 12.15 -4.20
C MET A 321 8.90 11.98 -3.63
N CYS A 322 9.93 12.35 -4.38
CA CYS A 322 11.32 12.30 -3.95
C CYS A 322 11.61 13.28 -2.81
N ALA A 323 11.15 14.54 -2.95
CA ALA A 323 11.36 15.58 -1.96
C ALA A 323 10.71 15.25 -0.60
N ASP A 324 9.48 14.71 -0.62
CA ASP A 324 8.75 14.36 0.59
C ASP A 324 9.33 13.11 1.26
N SER A 325 9.75 12.10 0.47
CA SER A 325 10.49 10.94 1.00
C SER A 325 11.78 11.38 1.70
N TRP A 326 12.52 12.31 1.07
CA TRP A 326 13.75 12.84 1.64
C TRP A 326 13.50 13.66 2.90
N ARG A 327 12.49 14.53 2.90
CA ARG A 327 12.10 15.32 4.10
C ARG A 327 11.81 14.42 5.28
N TRP A 328 11.04 13.34 5.07
CA TRP A 328 10.79 12.33 6.09
C TRP A 328 12.09 11.74 6.63
N GLN A 329 12.91 11.16 5.76
CA GLN A 329 14.13 10.45 6.18
C GLN A 329 15.15 11.39 6.85
N LYS A 330 15.31 12.61 6.32
CA LYS A 330 16.23 13.60 6.88
C LYS A 330 15.80 14.06 8.27
N ASN A 331 14.51 14.25 8.50
CA ASN A 331 13.96 14.66 9.79
C ASN A 331 13.93 13.50 10.79
N ASN A 332 13.94 12.27 10.30
CA ASN A 332 13.83 11.05 11.10
C ASN A 332 14.90 10.04 10.67
N PRO A 333 16.18 10.32 10.92
CA PRO A 333 17.25 9.45 10.45
C PRO A 333 17.16 8.04 11.02
N ASN A 334 16.57 7.87 12.20
CA ASN A 334 16.31 6.58 12.84
C ASN A 334 14.84 6.12 12.70
N GLY A 335 14.08 6.71 11.78
CA GLY A 335 12.69 6.40 11.59
C GLY A 335 11.82 6.90 12.75
N TYR A 336 10.99 6.00 13.30
CA TYR A 336 10.16 6.30 14.48
C TYR A 336 10.91 6.09 15.82
N GLU A 337 12.16 5.64 15.78
CA GLU A 337 13.02 5.55 16.96
C GLU A 337 13.71 6.91 17.17
N ASP A 338 13.45 7.54 18.29
CA ASP A 338 14.13 8.77 18.73
C ASP A 338 15.30 8.44 19.65
#